data_941c240a5ce26af87384333a6976acc6
#
_entry.id   941c240a5ce26af87384333a6976acc6
#
_cell.length_a   1.000
_cell.length_b   1.000
_cell.length_c   1.000
_cell.angle_alpha   90.00
_cell.angle_beta   90.00
_cell.angle_gamma   90.00
#
_symmetry.space_group_name_H-M   'P 1'
#
loop_
_entity.id
_entity.type
_entity.pdbx_description
1 polymer ?
#
loop_
_entity_poly.entity_id
_entity_poly.type
_entity_poly.pdbx_seq_one_letter_code
_entity_poly.pdbx_strand_id
1 'polypeptide(L)'
;MKLIVVDVGNTSTAVGLWSDGRVSHVAHCDGGFTEASRIVASLIKLLLSSTPSLPHSPTPSLSNSPAPPLALAYVSVVPKVDRAWRTFAKAHGLAFRQVTHKCFEATTGRQLMLKIDYPKPETIGADRLADAAGAVSRYGAPVLVMDFGTALTAAVVTRDRVWRGGVIAPGFPLMRDYLFERTAKLPRMKIGAGRAPKIGRSTEEAMRFGALVGYRGMVREIVAELKRNFNEEFRLVATGGFAKWVLKDLDLPFVVDPTLTLYGTGLVCAT
;
A
#
# COMPACT_ATOMS: atom_id res chain seq x y z
N MET A 1 17.10 -9.91 -6.66
CA MET A 1 16.36 -9.32 -7.82
C MET A 1 15.99 -7.88 -7.51
N LYS A 2 16.15 -6.94 -8.48
CA LYS A 2 15.79 -5.53 -8.31
C LYS A 2 14.52 -5.21 -9.11
N LEU A 3 13.55 -4.55 -8.49
CA LEU A 3 12.29 -4.12 -9.09
C LEU A 3 12.04 -2.65 -8.80
N ILE A 4 11.55 -1.92 -9.79
CA ILE A 4 10.92 -0.63 -9.53
C ILE A 4 9.48 -0.93 -9.14
N VAL A 5 9.05 -0.48 -7.98
CA VAL A 5 7.70 -0.73 -7.46
C VAL A 5 6.88 0.55 -7.54
N VAL A 6 5.66 0.43 -8.04
CA VAL A 6 4.73 1.55 -8.23
C VAL A 6 3.36 1.16 -7.66
N ASP A 7 2.86 1.99 -6.78
CA ASP A 7 1.52 1.91 -6.20
C ASP A 7 0.71 3.15 -6.62
N VAL A 8 -0.37 2.92 -7.39
CA VAL A 8 -1.22 3.99 -7.91
C VAL A 8 -2.56 4.00 -7.18
N GLY A 9 -2.66 4.91 -6.22
CA GLY A 9 -3.91 5.22 -5.54
C GLY A 9 -4.74 6.29 -6.25
N ASN A 10 -5.95 6.54 -5.74
CA ASN A 10 -6.85 7.55 -6.31
C ASN A 10 -6.36 9.00 -6.14
N THR A 11 -5.59 9.27 -5.09
CA THR A 11 -5.13 10.63 -4.74
C THR A 11 -3.65 10.81 -4.95
N SER A 12 -2.85 9.77 -4.74
CA SER A 12 -1.39 9.83 -4.83
C SER A 12 -0.82 8.57 -5.44
N THR A 13 0.41 8.67 -5.93
CA THR A 13 1.19 7.53 -6.41
C THR A 13 2.46 7.42 -5.58
N ALA A 14 2.76 6.22 -5.07
CA ALA A 14 4.02 5.91 -4.43
C ALA A 14 4.93 5.13 -5.39
N VAL A 15 6.21 5.46 -5.38
CA VAL A 15 7.23 4.81 -6.19
C VAL A 15 8.41 4.44 -5.30
N GLY A 16 9.06 3.32 -5.56
CA GLY A 16 10.24 2.92 -4.82
C GLY A 16 11.09 1.90 -5.56
N LEU A 17 12.21 1.54 -4.96
CA LEU A 17 13.06 0.46 -5.41
C LEU A 17 12.94 -0.71 -4.42
N TRP A 18 12.51 -1.86 -4.90
CA TRP A 18 12.51 -3.10 -4.13
C TRP A 18 13.73 -3.96 -4.52
N SER A 19 14.49 -4.39 -3.53
CA SER A 19 15.62 -5.28 -3.73
C SER A 19 15.74 -6.21 -2.53
N ASP A 20 15.69 -7.51 -2.79
CA ASP A 20 15.95 -8.57 -1.82
C ASP A 20 15.21 -8.38 -0.47
N GLY A 21 13.91 -8.10 -0.58
CA GLY A 21 13.03 -7.91 0.59
C GLY A 21 13.12 -6.54 1.28
N ARG A 22 13.76 -5.56 0.65
CA ARG A 22 13.84 -4.18 1.17
C ARG A 22 13.30 -3.18 0.16
N VAL A 23 12.63 -2.15 0.67
CA VAL A 23 12.17 -1.00 -0.12
C VAL A 23 13.03 0.20 0.22
N SER A 24 13.52 0.89 -0.80
CA SER A 24 14.34 2.10 -0.70
C SER A 24 13.95 3.12 -1.76
N HIS A 25 14.51 4.33 -1.70
CA HIS A 25 14.25 5.41 -2.66
C HIS A 25 12.76 5.70 -2.84
N VAL A 26 12.03 5.71 -1.71
CA VAL A 26 10.57 5.94 -1.73
C VAL A 26 10.28 7.41 -2.01
N ALA A 27 9.42 7.64 -2.99
CA ALA A 27 8.87 8.94 -3.33
C ALA A 27 7.34 8.86 -3.45
N HIS A 28 6.67 9.92 -3.05
CA HIS A 28 5.22 10.08 -3.18
C HIS A 28 4.94 11.30 -4.05
N CYS A 29 3.95 11.20 -4.93
CA CYS A 29 3.51 12.33 -5.75
C CYS A 29 1.99 12.34 -5.88
N ASP A 30 1.43 13.54 -5.95
CA ASP A 30 -0.01 13.79 -6.14
C ASP A 30 -0.34 14.10 -7.61
N GLY A 31 0.69 14.25 -8.46
CA GLY A 31 0.60 14.66 -9.86
C GLY A 31 0.24 13.56 -10.86
N GLY A 32 -0.23 12.41 -10.39
CA GLY A 32 -0.66 11.31 -11.24
C GLY A 32 0.47 10.70 -12.09
N PHE A 33 0.11 10.14 -13.28
CA PHE A 33 1.04 9.40 -14.14
C PHE A 33 2.27 10.22 -14.59
N THR A 34 2.08 11.48 -14.96
CA THR A 34 3.16 12.30 -15.54
C THR A 34 4.31 12.55 -14.55
N GLU A 35 3.99 12.86 -13.31
CA GLU A 35 5.00 13.09 -12.28
C GLU A 35 5.64 11.77 -11.84
N ALA A 36 4.82 10.76 -11.55
CA ALA A 36 5.29 9.44 -11.14
C ALA A 36 6.22 8.80 -12.19
N SER A 37 5.89 8.92 -13.48
CA SER A 37 6.72 8.39 -14.56
C SER A 37 8.09 9.07 -14.66
N ARG A 38 8.20 10.37 -14.34
CA ARG A 38 9.50 11.07 -14.26
C ARG A 38 10.34 10.53 -13.10
N ILE A 39 9.74 10.26 -11.95
CA ILE A 39 10.43 9.64 -10.80
C ILE A 39 10.95 8.26 -11.19
N VAL A 40 10.11 7.42 -11.82
CA VAL A 40 10.51 6.09 -12.30
C VAL A 40 11.66 6.20 -13.31
N ALA A 41 11.59 7.12 -14.27
CA ALA A 41 12.68 7.33 -15.23
C ALA A 41 14.01 7.71 -14.54
N SER A 42 13.95 8.50 -13.47
CA SER A 42 15.13 8.85 -12.68
C SER A 42 15.71 7.63 -11.94
N LEU A 43 14.86 6.77 -11.40
CA LEU A 43 15.29 5.51 -10.77
C LEU A 43 15.93 4.55 -11.80
N ILE A 44 15.40 4.46 -13.01
CA ILE A 44 15.99 3.68 -14.10
C ILE A 44 17.42 4.17 -14.38
N LYS A 45 17.62 5.49 -14.56
CA LYS A 45 18.94 6.07 -14.78
C LYS A 45 19.90 5.76 -13.65
N LEU A 46 19.45 5.90 -12.38
CA LEU A 46 20.26 5.58 -11.20
C LEU A 46 20.72 4.11 -11.21
N LEU A 47 19.82 3.18 -11.53
CA LEU A 47 20.12 1.75 -11.56
C LEU A 47 21.09 1.38 -12.69
N LEU A 48 20.97 2.02 -13.86
CA LEU A 48 21.86 1.79 -15.01
C LEU A 48 23.24 2.40 -14.77
N SER A 49 23.34 3.54 -14.10
CA SER A 49 24.64 4.17 -13.79
C SER A 49 25.39 3.49 -12.66
N SER A 50 24.70 2.71 -11.83
CA SER A 50 25.29 1.98 -10.67
C SER A 50 25.83 0.59 -11.02
N THR A 51 25.77 0.16 -12.28
CA THR A 51 26.45 -1.05 -12.75
C THR A 51 27.94 -0.74 -12.92
N PRO A 52 28.87 -1.33 -12.13
CA PRO A 52 30.30 -1.14 -12.32
C PRO A 52 30.68 -1.64 -13.72
N SER A 53 31.35 -0.82 -14.51
CA SER A 53 32.09 -1.30 -15.66
C SER A 53 33.19 -2.24 -15.13
N LEU A 54 33.03 -3.55 -15.33
CA LEU A 54 34.05 -4.52 -14.99
C LEU A 54 35.32 -4.19 -15.82
N PRO A 55 36.51 -4.12 -15.19
CA PRO A 55 37.73 -4.05 -15.93
C PRO A 55 37.88 -5.36 -16.75
N HIS A 56 38.26 -5.19 -18.02
CA HIS A 56 38.52 -6.29 -18.93
C HIS A 56 39.53 -7.28 -18.34
N SER A 57 39.05 -8.39 -17.84
CA SER A 57 39.88 -9.58 -17.56
C SER A 57 39.57 -10.63 -18.62
N PRO A 58 40.58 -11.13 -19.36
CA PRO A 58 40.35 -12.08 -20.45
C PRO A 58 40.35 -13.52 -19.94
N THR A 59 39.46 -13.91 -19.05
CA THR A 59 39.21 -15.29 -18.72
C THR A 59 37.75 -15.65 -18.98
N PRO A 60 37.46 -16.61 -19.88
CA PRO A 60 36.08 -17.02 -20.12
C PRO A 60 35.59 -17.89 -18.95
N SER A 61 34.88 -17.29 -18.00
CA SER A 61 34.11 -18.05 -17.03
C SER A 61 32.74 -18.37 -17.65
N LEU A 62 32.45 -19.65 -17.77
CA LEU A 62 31.20 -20.27 -18.21
C LEU A 62 30.09 -20.03 -17.21
N SER A 63 29.50 -18.82 -17.18
CA SER A 63 28.17 -18.55 -16.59
C SER A 63 27.63 -17.21 -17.08
N ASN A 64 27.47 -17.04 -18.39
CA ASN A 64 26.75 -15.93 -18.99
C ASN A 64 25.24 -16.21 -18.94
N SER A 65 24.62 -16.31 -17.77
CA SER A 65 23.19 -16.01 -17.66
C SER A 65 23.02 -14.50 -17.73
N PRO A 66 22.31 -13.95 -18.72
CA PRO A 66 22.04 -12.51 -18.76
C PRO A 66 21.35 -12.11 -17.46
N ALA A 67 21.80 -11.02 -16.85
CA ALA A 67 21.14 -10.49 -15.67
C ALA A 67 19.63 -10.34 -15.96
N PRO A 68 18.75 -10.77 -15.05
CA PRO A 68 17.31 -10.70 -15.30
C PRO A 68 16.93 -9.26 -15.65
N PRO A 69 16.10 -9.07 -16.68
CA PRO A 69 15.71 -7.74 -17.12
C PRO A 69 15.09 -6.97 -15.97
N LEU A 70 15.42 -5.70 -15.83
CA LEU A 70 14.80 -4.81 -14.86
C LEU A 70 13.28 -4.84 -15.07
N ALA A 71 12.51 -4.95 -14.00
CA ALA A 71 11.07 -5.02 -14.09
C ALA A 71 10.38 -3.90 -13.30
N LEU A 72 9.23 -3.48 -13.81
CA LEU A 72 8.28 -2.59 -13.14
C LEU A 72 7.21 -3.48 -12.47
N ALA A 73 7.23 -3.53 -11.14
CA ALA A 73 6.21 -4.15 -10.33
C ALA A 73 5.13 -3.11 -10.03
N TYR A 74 3.88 -3.44 -10.32
CA TYR A 74 2.80 -2.48 -10.41
C TYR A 74 1.56 -2.94 -9.65
N VAL A 75 1.03 -2.06 -8.82
CA VAL A 75 -0.28 -2.17 -8.19
C VAL A 75 -1.07 -0.90 -8.45
N SER A 76 -2.38 -1.02 -8.70
CA SER A 76 -3.23 0.13 -9.00
C SER A 76 -4.68 -0.14 -8.67
N VAL A 77 -5.36 0.88 -8.20
CA VAL A 77 -6.83 0.97 -8.06
C VAL A 77 -7.41 2.01 -9.04
N VAL A 78 -6.63 2.42 -10.05
CA VAL A 78 -7.02 3.44 -11.05
C VAL A 78 -6.86 2.88 -12.47
N PRO A 79 -7.82 2.09 -12.98
CA PRO A 79 -7.68 1.38 -14.27
C PRO A 79 -7.36 2.26 -15.48
N LYS A 80 -7.80 3.53 -15.46
CA LYS A 80 -7.59 4.47 -16.57
C LYS A 80 -6.11 4.76 -16.87
N VAL A 81 -5.20 4.55 -15.92
CA VAL A 81 -3.75 4.80 -16.12
C VAL A 81 -2.95 3.52 -16.39
N ASP A 82 -3.54 2.33 -16.26
CA ASP A 82 -2.83 1.06 -16.43
C ASP A 82 -2.20 0.92 -17.82
N ARG A 83 -2.92 1.37 -18.86
CA ARG A 83 -2.41 1.35 -20.24
C ARG A 83 -1.17 2.23 -20.39
N ALA A 84 -1.17 3.42 -19.77
CA ALA A 84 -0.04 4.34 -19.83
C ALA A 84 1.20 3.73 -19.16
N TRP A 85 1.04 3.08 -18.01
CA TRP A 85 2.13 2.38 -17.32
C TRP A 85 2.68 1.19 -18.10
N ARG A 86 1.84 0.41 -18.77
CA ARG A 86 2.31 -0.67 -19.66
C ARG A 86 3.10 -0.13 -20.84
N THR A 87 2.61 0.94 -21.46
CA THR A 87 3.32 1.61 -22.58
C THR A 87 4.67 2.18 -22.12
N PHE A 88 4.70 2.82 -20.96
CA PHE A 88 5.92 3.33 -20.35
C PHE A 88 6.94 2.20 -20.09
N ALA A 89 6.53 1.12 -19.47
CA ALA A 89 7.41 -0.02 -19.21
C ALA A 89 8.00 -0.57 -20.51
N LYS A 90 7.18 -0.77 -21.54
CA LYS A 90 7.62 -1.23 -22.85
C LYS A 90 8.64 -0.28 -23.49
N ALA A 91 8.39 1.03 -23.44
CA ALA A 91 9.28 2.06 -24.01
C ALA A 91 10.65 2.10 -23.31
N HIS A 92 10.74 1.66 -22.06
CA HIS A 92 11.98 1.63 -21.27
C HIS A 92 12.59 0.22 -21.17
N GLY A 93 12.10 -0.76 -21.94
CA GLY A 93 12.62 -2.13 -21.92
C GLY A 93 12.40 -2.87 -20.61
N LEU A 94 11.38 -2.47 -19.81
CA LEU A 94 11.06 -3.09 -18.54
C LEU A 94 10.03 -4.21 -18.71
N ALA A 95 10.25 -5.34 -18.03
CA ALA A 95 9.18 -6.32 -17.85
C ALA A 95 8.09 -5.73 -16.95
N PHE A 96 6.83 -5.75 -17.39
CA PHE A 96 5.69 -5.24 -16.63
C PHE A 96 5.02 -6.35 -15.84
N ARG A 97 5.03 -6.25 -14.52
CA ARG A 97 4.45 -7.24 -13.60
C ARG A 97 3.40 -6.57 -12.74
N GLN A 98 2.15 -6.98 -12.89
CA GLN A 98 1.02 -6.41 -12.15
C GLN A 98 0.51 -7.36 -11.09
N VAL A 99 0.29 -6.84 -9.88
CA VAL A 99 -0.39 -7.57 -8.81
C VAL A 99 -1.86 -7.74 -9.18
N THR A 100 -2.32 -8.97 -9.17
CA THR A 100 -3.73 -9.36 -9.34
C THR A 100 -4.04 -10.56 -8.45
N HIS A 101 -5.33 -10.89 -8.26
CA HIS A 101 -5.73 -12.12 -7.54
C HIS A 101 -5.08 -13.39 -8.11
N LYS A 102 -4.83 -13.43 -9.42
CA LYS A 102 -4.20 -14.58 -10.09
C LYS A 102 -2.78 -14.86 -9.61
N CYS A 103 -2.08 -13.88 -9.07
CA CYS A 103 -0.78 -14.08 -8.47
C CYS A 103 -0.81 -15.02 -7.24
N PHE A 104 -1.99 -15.25 -6.67
CA PHE A 104 -2.21 -16.06 -5.45
C PHE A 104 -2.84 -17.42 -5.74
N GLU A 105 -3.06 -17.76 -7.00
CA GLU A 105 -3.57 -19.08 -7.40
C GLU A 105 -2.47 -20.14 -7.30
N ALA A 106 -2.82 -21.33 -6.82
CA ALA A 106 -1.87 -22.43 -6.62
C ALA A 106 -1.19 -22.91 -7.90
N THR A 107 -1.79 -22.65 -9.07
CA THR A 107 -1.27 -23.03 -10.39
C THR A 107 -0.06 -22.23 -10.86
N THR A 108 0.27 -21.14 -10.18
CA THR A 108 1.39 -20.27 -10.60
C THR A 108 2.76 -20.82 -10.21
N GLY A 109 2.84 -21.95 -9.48
CA GLY A 109 4.09 -22.49 -8.92
C GLY A 109 4.74 -21.57 -7.88
N ARG A 110 4.13 -20.43 -7.57
CA ARG A 110 4.61 -19.43 -6.65
C ARG A 110 4.08 -19.72 -5.26
N GLN A 111 4.95 -20.02 -4.36
CA GLN A 111 4.61 -20.28 -2.96
C GLN A 111 4.42 -18.94 -2.21
N LEU A 112 3.51 -18.10 -2.70
CA LEU A 112 3.01 -17.00 -1.89
C LEU A 112 2.27 -17.61 -0.72
N MET A 113 2.75 -17.29 0.49
CA MET A 113 2.25 -17.87 1.74
C MET A 113 0.86 -17.32 2.13
N LEU A 114 0.03 -16.98 1.15
CA LEU A 114 -1.29 -16.40 1.29
C LEU A 114 -2.25 -17.05 0.29
N LYS A 115 -3.36 -17.56 0.78
CA LYS A 115 -4.49 -18.03 -0.04
C LYS A 115 -5.60 -17.00 -0.01
N ILE A 116 -6.44 -16.98 -1.04
CA ILE A 116 -7.63 -16.12 -1.11
C ILE A 116 -8.87 -17.01 -1.01
N ASP A 117 -9.72 -16.73 -0.01
CA ASP A 117 -11.07 -17.30 0.10
C ASP A 117 -12.06 -16.15 0.03
N TYR A 118 -12.50 -15.86 -1.19
CA TYR A 118 -13.39 -14.75 -1.47
C TYR A 118 -14.24 -15.06 -2.71
N PRO A 119 -15.57 -14.81 -2.69
CA PRO A 119 -16.48 -15.24 -3.74
C PRO A 119 -16.17 -14.68 -5.14
N LYS A 120 -15.59 -13.46 -5.20
CA LYS A 120 -15.23 -12.75 -6.44
C LYS A 120 -13.84 -12.14 -6.30
N PRO A 121 -12.76 -12.95 -6.36
CA PRO A 121 -11.40 -12.48 -6.08
C PRO A 121 -10.91 -11.41 -7.06
N GLU A 122 -11.47 -11.36 -8.29
CA GLU A 122 -11.18 -10.33 -9.29
C GLU A 122 -11.66 -8.93 -8.90
N THR A 123 -12.53 -8.81 -7.90
CA THR A 123 -13.03 -7.52 -7.40
C THR A 123 -12.21 -6.95 -6.25
N ILE A 124 -11.22 -7.71 -5.75
CA ILE A 124 -10.37 -7.25 -4.66
C ILE A 124 -9.41 -6.18 -5.18
N GLY A 125 -9.31 -5.05 -4.46
CA GLY A 125 -8.28 -4.05 -4.73
C GLY A 125 -6.88 -4.67 -4.66
N ALA A 126 -6.08 -4.43 -5.70
CA ALA A 126 -4.76 -5.04 -5.80
C ALA A 126 -3.80 -4.56 -4.69
N ASP A 127 -3.98 -3.33 -4.21
CA ASP A 127 -3.31 -2.75 -3.03
C ASP A 127 -3.56 -3.57 -1.77
N ARG A 128 -4.81 -3.97 -1.52
CA ARG A 128 -5.17 -4.79 -0.35
C ARG A 128 -4.52 -6.18 -0.38
N LEU A 129 -4.35 -6.74 -1.58
CA LEU A 129 -3.65 -8.02 -1.77
C LEU A 129 -2.14 -7.86 -1.52
N ALA A 130 -1.55 -6.78 -2.02
CA ALA A 130 -0.15 -6.45 -1.78
C ALA A 130 0.11 -6.23 -0.28
N ASP A 131 -0.75 -5.45 0.39
CA ASP A 131 -0.68 -5.21 1.83
C ASP A 131 -0.74 -6.49 2.65
N ALA A 132 -1.70 -7.36 2.34
CA ALA A 132 -1.86 -8.64 3.02
C ALA A 132 -0.64 -9.55 2.83
N ALA A 133 -0.13 -9.68 1.59
CA ALA A 133 1.07 -10.45 1.30
C ALA A 133 2.30 -9.90 2.03
N GLY A 134 2.46 -8.58 2.00
CA GLY A 134 3.53 -7.88 2.70
C GLY A 134 3.47 -8.08 4.21
N ALA A 135 2.28 -7.97 4.79
CA ALA A 135 2.07 -8.14 6.22
C ALA A 135 2.30 -9.57 6.69
N VAL A 136 1.79 -10.57 5.98
CA VAL A 136 2.07 -11.99 6.30
C VAL A 136 3.55 -12.28 6.22
N SER A 137 4.25 -11.73 5.23
CA SER A 137 5.69 -11.94 5.08
C SER A 137 6.52 -11.33 6.20
N ARG A 138 6.18 -10.11 6.66
CA ARG A 138 6.96 -9.38 7.68
C ARG A 138 6.55 -9.68 9.11
N TYR A 139 5.26 -9.92 9.34
CA TYR A 139 4.67 -9.95 10.69
C TYR A 139 3.99 -11.28 11.03
N GLY A 140 3.87 -12.19 10.05
CA GLY A 140 3.20 -13.48 10.23
C GLY A 140 1.67 -13.38 10.15
N ALA A 141 1.01 -14.49 10.48
CA ALA A 141 -0.45 -14.61 10.57
C ALA A 141 -0.84 -15.20 11.94
N PRO A 142 -2.01 -14.86 12.53
CA PRO A 142 -3.05 -14.03 11.94
C PRO A 142 -2.70 -12.53 11.95
N VAL A 143 -3.11 -11.79 10.91
CA VAL A 143 -2.84 -10.35 10.79
C VAL A 143 -4.06 -9.58 10.28
N LEU A 144 -4.32 -8.44 10.90
CA LEU A 144 -5.28 -7.43 10.43
C LEU A 144 -4.48 -6.23 9.93
N VAL A 145 -4.55 -6.00 8.63
CA VAL A 145 -3.89 -4.85 7.99
C VAL A 145 -4.90 -3.75 7.79
N MET A 146 -4.58 -2.54 8.23
CA MET A 146 -5.39 -1.35 7.97
C MET A 146 -4.59 -0.32 7.18
N ASP A 147 -5.09 0.06 6.02
CA ASP A 147 -4.54 1.16 5.21
C ASP A 147 -5.35 2.44 5.46
N PHE A 148 -4.65 3.47 5.96
CA PHE A 148 -5.19 4.78 6.26
C PHE A 148 -4.93 5.75 5.11
N GLY A 149 -5.54 5.48 3.97
CA GLY A 149 -5.47 6.28 2.74
C GLY A 149 -6.66 7.20 2.55
N THR A 150 -7.03 7.44 1.28
CA THR A 150 -8.26 8.15 0.88
C THR A 150 -9.50 7.42 1.39
N ALA A 151 -9.56 6.11 1.23
CA ALA A 151 -10.42 5.22 1.99
C ALA A 151 -9.64 4.63 3.17
N LEU A 152 -10.33 4.24 4.23
CA LEU A 152 -9.82 3.30 5.22
C LEU A 152 -10.16 1.90 4.72
N THR A 153 -9.15 1.09 4.46
CA THR A 153 -9.39 -0.32 4.17
C THR A 153 -8.84 -1.21 5.27
N ALA A 154 -9.47 -2.36 5.50
CA ALA A 154 -8.94 -3.39 6.36
C ALA A 154 -8.92 -4.72 5.60
N ALA A 155 -7.85 -5.49 5.76
CA ALA A 155 -7.69 -6.83 5.21
C ALA A 155 -7.45 -7.82 6.34
N VAL A 156 -8.27 -8.86 6.40
CA VAL A 156 -8.20 -9.93 7.41
C VAL A 156 -7.49 -11.14 6.81
N VAL A 157 -6.39 -11.54 7.43
CA VAL A 157 -5.71 -12.79 7.13
C VAL A 157 -5.69 -13.67 8.39
N THR A 158 -6.35 -14.80 8.32
CA THR A 158 -6.49 -15.76 9.42
C THR A 158 -5.19 -16.57 9.65
N ARG A 159 -5.11 -17.30 10.76
CA ARG A 159 -3.94 -18.08 11.19
C ARG A 159 -3.45 -19.07 10.13
N ASP A 160 -4.36 -19.65 9.37
CA ASP A 160 -4.07 -20.55 8.23
C ASP A 160 -3.59 -19.82 6.97
N ARG A 161 -3.31 -18.50 7.08
CA ARG A 161 -2.84 -17.62 6.01
C ARG A 161 -3.84 -17.50 4.85
N VAL A 162 -5.10 -17.43 5.18
CA VAL A 162 -6.17 -17.21 4.21
C VAL A 162 -6.68 -15.78 4.32
N TRP A 163 -6.68 -15.05 3.22
CA TRP A 163 -7.34 -13.76 3.10
C TRP A 163 -8.85 -13.97 3.04
N ARG A 164 -9.56 -13.54 4.07
CA ARG A 164 -10.99 -13.77 4.24
C ARG A 164 -11.87 -12.60 3.83
N GLY A 165 -11.29 -11.48 3.45
CA GLY A 165 -12.02 -10.26 3.17
C GLY A 165 -11.57 -9.10 4.03
N GLY A 166 -12.48 -8.20 4.33
CA GLY A 166 -12.17 -7.06 5.18
C GLY A 166 -13.22 -5.96 5.10
N VAL A 167 -12.81 -4.73 5.41
CA VAL A 167 -13.68 -3.57 5.51
C VAL A 167 -13.22 -2.48 4.54
N ILE A 168 -14.16 -1.69 4.03
CA ILE A 168 -13.91 -0.43 3.35
C ILE A 168 -14.79 0.62 4.03
N ALA A 169 -14.16 1.68 4.51
CA ALA A 169 -14.83 2.79 5.16
C ALA A 169 -14.28 4.13 4.64
N PRO A 170 -14.96 5.26 4.87
CA PRO A 170 -14.39 6.56 4.54
C PRO A 170 -13.05 6.77 5.23
N GLY A 171 -12.02 7.14 4.46
CA GLY A 171 -10.74 7.56 5.03
C GLY A 171 -10.86 8.92 5.71
N PHE A 172 -9.86 9.27 6.51
CA PHE A 172 -9.88 10.55 7.23
C PHE A 172 -10.04 11.76 6.29
N PRO A 173 -9.40 11.83 5.10
CA PRO A 173 -9.63 12.94 4.16
C PRO A 173 -11.08 13.07 3.73
N LEU A 174 -11.75 11.97 3.42
CA LEU A 174 -13.15 11.99 3.02
C LEU A 174 -14.07 12.47 4.16
N MET A 175 -13.86 11.99 5.38
CA MET A 175 -14.62 12.46 6.54
C MET A 175 -14.43 13.95 6.80
N ARG A 176 -13.20 14.44 6.66
CA ARG A 176 -12.85 15.84 6.87
C ARG A 176 -13.50 16.76 5.83
N ASP A 177 -13.37 16.41 4.55
CA ASP A 177 -13.73 17.30 3.44
C ASP A 177 -15.23 17.22 3.13
N TYR A 178 -15.89 16.09 3.42
CA TYR A 178 -17.32 15.90 3.14
C TYR A 178 -18.23 16.94 3.78
N LEU A 179 -17.98 17.29 5.05
CA LEU A 179 -18.80 18.30 5.74
C LEU A 179 -18.65 19.67 5.09
N PHE A 180 -17.44 20.06 4.69
CA PHE A 180 -17.20 21.29 3.95
C PHE A 180 -17.89 21.29 2.58
N GLU A 181 -17.80 20.19 1.84
CA GLU A 181 -18.34 20.07 0.47
C GLU A 181 -19.87 19.97 0.44
N ARG A 182 -20.49 19.45 1.50
CA ARG A 182 -21.94 19.15 1.53
C ARG A 182 -22.76 20.08 2.42
N THR A 183 -22.14 21.10 3.02
CA THR A 183 -22.86 22.06 3.84
C THR A 183 -22.49 23.49 3.47
N ALA A 184 -23.46 24.41 3.62
CA ALA A 184 -23.25 25.80 3.22
C ALA A 184 -22.39 26.64 4.19
N LYS A 185 -22.23 26.21 5.44
CA LYS A 185 -21.63 27.04 6.50
C LYS A 185 -20.46 26.40 7.24
N LEU A 186 -20.19 25.11 7.03
CA LEU A 186 -19.07 24.46 7.71
C LEU A 186 -17.76 24.76 7.00
N PRO A 187 -16.74 25.26 7.72
CA PRO A 187 -15.45 25.57 7.12
C PRO A 187 -14.67 24.29 6.78
N ARG A 188 -13.70 24.42 5.87
CA ARG A 188 -12.73 23.34 5.63
C ARG A 188 -11.83 23.16 6.87
N MET A 189 -11.89 21.98 7.47
CA MET A 189 -11.10 21.69 8.66
C MET A 189 -9.62 21.53 8.32
N LYS A 190 -8.76 22.29 9.01
CA LYS A 190 -7.30 22.12 8.92
C LYS A 190 -6.85 20.93 9.75
N ILE A 191 -6.03 20.05 9.17
CA ILE A 191 -5.37 18.99 9.92
C ILE A 191 -4.28 19.60 10.75
N GLY A 192 -4.57 19.87 12.01
CA GLY A 192 -3.59 20.38 12.97
C GLY A 192 -3.01 19.26 13.84
N ALA A 193 -1.77 19.42 14.29
CA ALA A 193 -1.04 18.45 15.13
C ALA A 193 -1.50 18.40 16.60
N GLY A 194 -2.70 18.83 16.96
CA GLY A 194 -3.14 18.91 18.34
C GLY A 194 -4.09 17.80 18.76
N ARG A 195 -4.23 17.60 20.07
CA ARG A 195 -5.24 16.74 20.68
C ARG A 195 -6.66 17.24 20.36
N ALA A 196 -7.65 16.34 20.41
CA ALA A 196 -9.04 16.74 20.37
C ALA A 196 -9.34 17.68 21.56
N PRO A 197 -10.13 18.76 21.38
CA PRO A 197 -10.59 19.57 22.50
C PRO A 197 -11.46 18.70 23.44
N LYS A 198 -11.62 19.14 24.71
CA LYS A 198 -12.54 18.41 25.64
C LYS A 198 -13.98 18.42 25.13
N ILE A 199 -14.38 19.52 24.49
CA ILE A 199 -15.65 19.75 23.81
C ILE A 199 -15.44 20.89 22.82
N GLY A 200 -16.20 20.93 21.71
CA GLY A 200 -16.15 22.05 20.77
C GLY A 200 -16.91 23.28 21.31
N ARG A 201 -16.21 24.39 21.45
CA ARG A 201 -16.78 25.70 21.84
C ARG A 201 -16.84 26.67 20.63
N SER A 202 -16.44 26.21 19.47
CA SER A 202 -16.60 26.85 18.17
C SER A 202 -16.95 25.79 17.13
N THR A 203 -17.44 26.20 15.96
CA THR A 203 -17.75 25.28 14.86
C THR A 203 -16.50 24.44 14.48
N GLU A 204 -15.33 25.08 14.38
CA GLU A 204 -14.10 24.40 14.02
C GLU A 204 -13.68 23.38 15.10
N GLU A 205 -13.76 23.75 16.39
CA GLU A 205 -13.48 22.83 17.50
C GLU A 205 -14.47 21.65 17.54
N ALA A 206 -15.77 21.90 17.31
CA ALA A 206 -16.79 20.87 17.28
C ALA A 206 -16.55 19.88 16.13
N MET A 207 -16.23 20.37 14.93
CA MET A 207 -15.85 19.54 13.78
C MET A 207 -14.59 18.72 14.08
N ARG A 208 -13.59 19.35 14.69
CA ARG A 208 -12.34 18.66 15.05
C ARG A 208 -12.55 17.58 16.11
N PHE A 209 -13.37 17.83 17.11
CA PHE A 209 -13.74 16.81 18.10
C PHE A 209 -14.41 15.61 17.42
N GLY A 210 -15.45 15.87 16.63
CA GLY A 210 -16.20 14.83 15.92
C GLY A 210 -15.30 14.01 14.98
N ALA A 211 -14.46 14.67 14.19
CA ALA A 211 -13.56 14.01 13.26
C ALA A 211 -12.51 13.14 14.00
N LEU A 212 -11.86 13.66 15.04
CA LEU A 212 -10.81 12.93 15.75
C LEU A 212 -11.38 11.78 16.59
N VAL A 213 -12.35 12.07 17.42
CA VAL A 213 -12.92 11.10 18.36
C VAL A 213 -13.78 10.08 17.61
N GLY A 214 -14.60 10.55 16.66
CA GLY A 214 -15.46 9.68 15.86
C GLY A 214 -14.68 8.74 14.97
N TYR A 215 -13.64 9.25 14.28
CA TYR A 215 -12.80 8.41 13.42
C TYR A 215 -12.04 7.35 14.20
N ARG A 216 -11.44 7.73 15.33
CA ARG A 216 -10.75 6.77 16.21
C ARG A 216 -11.70 5.77 16.84
N GLY A 217 -12.92 6.20 17.18
CA GLY A 217 -13.99 5.31 17.63
C GLY A 217 -14.36 4.27 16.57
N MET A 218 -14.51 4.70 15.32
CA MET A 218 -14.75 3.80 14.18
C MET A 218 -13.62 2.77 14.04
N VAL A 219 -12.36 3.19 14.08
CA VAL A 219 -11.21 2.27 13.99
C VAL A 219 -11.21 1.24 15.12
N ARG A 220 -11.45 1.70 16.37
CA ARG A 220 -11.55 0.79 17.54
C ARG A 220 -12.64 -0.25 17.37
N GLU A 221 -13.82 0.19 16.95
CA GLU A 221 -14.95 -0.72 16.81
C GLU A 221 -14.76 -1.72 15.67
N ILE A 222 -14.21 -1.28 14.53
CA ILE A 222 -13.86 -2.19 13.43
C ILE A 222 -12.89 -3.29 13.92
N VAL A 223 -11.83 -2.91 14.63
CA VAL A 223 -10.86 -3.88 15.17
C VAL A 223 -11.52 -4.83 16.16
N ALA A 224 -12.33 -4.30 17.07
CA ALA A 224 -13.01 -5.11 18.09
C ALA A 224 -14.00 -6.10 17.47
N GLU A 225 -14.78 -5.64 16.48
CA GLU A 225 -15.77 -6.48 15.78
C GLU A 225 -15.09 -7.59 14.99
N LEU A 226 -14.01 -7.29 14.26
CA LEU A 226 -13.27 -8.30 13.52
C LEU A 226 -12.63 -9.34 14.44
N LYS A 227 -12.08 -8.94 15.59
CA LYS A 227 -11.57 -9.89 16.59
C LYS A 227 -12.68 -10.81 17.12
N ARG A 228 -13.87 -10.26 17.42
CA ARG A 228 -15.04 -11.06 17.87
C ARG A 228 -15.49 -12.06 16.80
N ASN A 229 -15.65 -11.59 15.55
CA ASN A 229 -16.19 -12.40 14.45
C ASN A 229 -15.29 -13.56 14.04
N PHE A 230 -13.98 -13.39 14.13
CA PHE A 230 -13.01 -14.44 13.78
C PHE A 230 -12.52 -15.22 15.00
N ASN A 231 -12.82 -14.78 16.22
CA ASN A 231 -12.28 -15.35 17.48
C ASN A 231 -10.74 -15.50 17.42
N GLU A 232 -10.05 -14.48 16.87
CA GLU A 232 -8.61 -14.46 16.72
C GLU A 232 -7.99 -13.18 17.28
N GLU A 233 -6.80 -13.33 17.88
CA GLU A 233 -5.93 -12.21 18.26
C GLU A 233 -5.02 -11.87 17.09
N PHE A 234 -5.39 -10.86 16.32
CA PHE A 234 -4.63 -10.41 15.17
C PHE A 234 -3.42 -9.57 15.56
N ARG A 235 -2.30 -9.78 14.88
CA ARG A 235 -1.26 -8.75 14.77
C ARG A 235 -1.87 -7.57 14.02
N LEU A 236 -1.86 -6.39 14.62
CA LEU A 236 -2.37 -5.17 13.99
C LEU A 236 -1.24 -4.47 13.24
N VAL A 237 -1.40 -4.31 11.93
CA VAL A 237 -0.45 -3.61 11.05
C VAL A 237 -1.17 -2.46 10.36
N ALA A 238 -0.52 -1.32 10.31
CA ALA A 238 -1.06 -0.12 9.69
C ALA A 238 -0.13 0.42 8.60
N THR A 239 -0.71 0.85 7.50
CA THR A 239 -0.04 1.58 6.42
C THR A 239 -0.87 2.79 6.00
N GLY A 240 -0.42 3.51 4.98
CA GLY A 240 -1.11 4.70 4.47
C GLY A 240 -0.67 6.02 5.11
N GLY A 241 -0.88 7.11 4.38
CA GLY A 241 -0.36 8.42 4.72
C GLY A 241 -0.89 9.01 6.04
N PHE A 242 -2.06 8.57 6.49
CA PHE A 242 -2.70 9.06 7.73
C PHE A 242 -2.49 8.14 8.93
N ALA A 243 -1.87 6.96 8.76
CA ALA A 243 -1.71 5.96 9.82
C ALA A 243 -1.09 6.56 11.10
N LYS A 244 0.09 7.17 11.00
CA LYS A 244 0.79 7.77 12.14
C LYS A 244 -0.05 8.82 12.87
N TRP A 245 -0.78 9.63 12.13
CA TRP A 245 -1.58 10.71 12.69
C TRP A 245 -2.83 10.19 13.41
N VAL A 246 -3.55 9.25 12.82
CA VAL A 246 -4.76 8.64 13.41
C VAL A 246 -4.40 7.86 14.68
N LEU A 247 -3.34 7.05 14.60
CA LEU A 247 -2.96 6.10 15.64
C LEU A 247 -2.25 6.73 16.84
N LYS A 248 -1.77 7.98 16.73
CA LYS A 248 -0.97 8.65 17.77
C LYS A 248 -1.58 8.61 19.19
N ASP A 249 -2.92 8.73 19.27
CA ASP A 249 -3.64 8.73 20.55
C ASP A 249 -4.68 7.59 20.61
N LEU A 250 -4.46 6.53 19.85
CA LEU A 250 -5.31 5.34 19.83
C LEU A 250 -4.61 4.23 20.61
N ASP A 251 -5.26 3.78 21.68
CA ASP A 251 -4.73 2.69 22.52
C ASP A 251 -4.99 1.32 21.85
N LEU A 252 -4.27 1.07 20.76
CA LEU A 252 -4.23 -0.20 20.05
C LEU A 252 -2.79 -0.47 19.58
N PRO A 253 -2.29 -1.70 19.71
CA PRO A 253 -0.89 -2.05 19.46
C PRO A 253 -0.56 -2.20 17.96
N PHE A 254 -0.83 -1.15 17.18
CA PHE A 254 -0.51 -1.15 15.77
C PHE A 254 1.01 -1.01 15.52
N VAL A 255 1.52 -1.85 14.65
CA VAL A 255 2.82 -1.63 13.99
C VAL A 255 2.58 -0.79 12.73
N VAL A 256 3.20 0.38 12.63
CA VAL A 256 3.05 1.25 11.46
C VAL A 256 4.18 0.96 10.47
N ASP A 257 3.81 0.51 9.28
CA ASP A 257 4.72 0.22 8.17
C ASP A 257 4.35 1.06 6.94
N PRO A 258 5.00 2.21 6.74
CA PRO A 258 4.67 3.11 5.64
C PRO A 258 5.10 2.60 4.25
N THR A 259 5.86 1.52 4.18
CA THR A 259 6.33 0.91 2.93
C THR A 259 5.61 -0.38 2.58
N LEU A 260 4.60 -0.77 3.34
CA LEU A 260 3.98 -2.09 3.27
C LEU A 260 3.47 -2.43 1.87
N THR A 261 2.70 -1.54 1.24
CA THR A 261 2.13 -1.74 -0.10
C THR A 261 3.22 -1.91 -1.16
N LEU A 262 4.24 -1.03 -1.15
CA LEU A 262 5.38 -1.15 -2.07
C LEU A 262 6.17 -2.44 -1.82
N TYR A 263 6.35 -2.81 -0.55
CA TYR A 263 7.03 -4.06 -0.19
C TYR A 263 6.26 -5.27 -0.68
N GLY A 264 4.96 -5.34 -0.40
CA GLY A 264 4.10 -6.42 -0.85
C GLY A 264 4.02 -6.52 -2.37
N THR A 265 3.95 -5.38 -3.07
CA THR A 265 4.00 -5.32 -4.54
C THR A 265 5.29 -5.95 -5.06
N GLY A 266 6.44 -5.57 -4.49
CA GLY A 266 7.72 -6.15 -4.86
C GLY A 266 7.80 -7.64 -4.56
N LEU A 267 7.34 -8.06 -3.38
CA LEU A 267 7.30 -9.46 -2.96
C LEU A 267 6.49 -10.33 -3.94
N VAL A 268 5.25 -9.93 -4.24
CA VAL A 268 4.34 -10.65 -5.15
C VAL A 268 4.91 -10.71 -6.57
N CYS A 269 5.57 -9.66 -7.02
CA CYS A 269 6.14 -9.59 -8.38
C CYS A 269 7.55 -10.18 -8.50
N ALA A 270 8.26 -10.43 -7.40
CA ALA A 270 9.60 -11.03 -7.40
C ALA A 270 9.58 -12.57 -7.54
N THR A 271 8.46 -13.18 -7.19
CA THR A 271 8.24 -14.63 -7.23
C THR A 271 7.93 -15.16 -8.63
#